data_97ac44d97aac114b039d56fde02ba899
#
_entry.id   97ac44d97aac114b039d56fde02ba899
#
_cell.length_a   1.000
_cell.length_b   1.000
_cell.length_c   1.000
_cell.angle_alpha   90.00
_cell.angle_beta   90.00
_cell.angle_gamma   90.00
#
_symmetry.space_group_name_H-M   'P 1'
#
loop_
_entity.id
_entity.type
_entity.pdbx_description
1 polymer ?
#
loop_
_entity_poly.entity_id
_entity_poly.type
_entity_poly.pdbx_seq_one_letter_code
_entity_poly.pdbx_strand_id
1 'polypeptide(L)'
;TCFSFPINENQICGYVASTKEPLNIKDVYRIPDTKPYKFNKNTDLTTDYRTKSMYTLPLKMANGKLLGVLQIINAKDENGKVIPFDSEAELLISHFASSAVQALQHAYLTSNMVKRMLKMAEFRDPRETYPHVERVSAFSLEIYDRWAFNHNIPESEMHIYRDTLKIAAKFHDVGKVGISDVILKKTFPRFTEEER
;
A
#
# COMPACT_ATOMS: atom_id res chain seq x y z
N THR A 1 8.92 -3.39 9.79
CA THR A 1 8.70 -2.22 10.68
C THR A 1 8.19 -1.08 9.81
N CYS A 2 6.99 -0.56 10.11
CA CYS A 2 6.41 0.58 9.40
C CYS A 2 6.71 1.86 10.18
N PHE A 3 7.36 2.84 9.54
CA PHE A 3 7.61 4.15 10.12
C PHE A 3 6.66 5.18 9.50
N SER A 4 6.03 5.99 10.33
CA SER A 4 5.23 7.14 9.89
C SER A 4 5.93 8.43 10.30
N PHE A 5 6.13 9.34 9.37
CA PHE A 5 6.71 10.66 9.63
C PHE A 5 6.06 11.72 8.75
N PRO A 6 5.98 12.97 9.21
CA PRO A 6 5.40 14.05 8.43
C PRO A 6 6.26 14.34 7.20
N ILE A 7 5.62 14.62 6.07
CA ILE A 7 6.31 15.10 4.87
C ILE A 7 6.75 16.54 5.11
N ASN A 8 8.05 16.75 5.28
CA ASN A 8 8.64 18.08 5.38
C ASN A 8 9.91 18.16 4.52
N GLU A 9 10.23 19.35 4.03
CA GLU A 9 11.35 19.57 3.12
C GLU A 9 12.72 19.45 3.79
N ASN A 10 12.76 19.39 5.11
CA ASN A 10 14.01 19.24 5.87
C ASN A 10 14.58 17.81 5.80
N GLN A 11 13.78 16.85 5.32
CA GLN A 11 14.20 15.46 5.12
C GLN A 11 14.30 15.16 3.63
N ILE A 12 15.23 14.28 3.25
CA ILE A 12 15.47 13.89 1.85
C ILE A 12 14.16 13.41 1.16
N CYS A 13 13.41 12.51 1.79
CA CYS A 13 12.14 12.03 1.24
C CYS A 13 11.11 13.16 1.07
N GLY A 14 10.98 14.02 2.07
CA GLY A 14 10.05 15.16 2.04
C GLY A 14 10.43 16.18 0.97
N TYR A 15 11.72 16.47 0.83
CA TYR A 15 12.23 17.35 -0.22
C TYR A 15 11.90 16.80 -1.63
N VAL A 16 12.20 15.52 -1.89
CA VAL A 16 11.87 14.87 -3.16
C VAL A 16 10.35 14.78 -3.39
N ALA A 17 9.57 14.57 -2.34
CA ALA A 17 8.11 14.56 -2.44
C ALA A 17 7.56 15.95 -2.84
N SER A 18 8.13 17.02 -2.29
CA SER A 18 7.71 18.41 -2.54
C SER A 18 8.16 18.90 -3.91
N THR A 19 9.44 18.72 -4.24
CA THR A 19 10.02 19.17 -5.52
C THR A 19 9.60 18.29 -6.70
N LYS A 20 9.28 17.02 -6.44
CA LYS A 20 9.00 15.98 -7.44
C LYS A 20 10.16 15.73 -8.41
N GLU A 21 11.39 16.04 -7.98
CA GLU A 21 12.62 15.81 -8.73
C GLU A 21 13.49 14.76 -8.07
N PRO A 22 14.16 13.90 -8.85
CA PRO A 22 15.06 12.90 -8.29
C PRO A 22 16.30 13.54 -7.65
N LEU A 23 16.86 12.87 -6.66
CA LEU A 23 18.01 13.36 -5.93
C LEU A 23 19.04 12.23 -5.76
N ASN A 24 20.24 12.43 -6.32
CA ASN A 24 21.39 11.54 -6.16
C ASN A 24 22.39 12.14 -5.16
N ILE A 25 22.67 11.41 -4.09
CA ILE A 25 23.59 11.84 -3.03
C ILE A 25 24.73 10.82 -2.92
N LYS A 26 25.96 11.28 -3.16
CA LYS A 26 27.16 10.42 -3.11
C LYS A 26 27.51 9.96 -1.70
N ASP A 27 27.28 10.82 -0.70
CA ASP A 27 27.50 10.52 0.72
C ASP A 27 26.54 11.35 1.59
N VAL A 28 25.56 10.68 2.21
CA VAL A 28 24.52 11.34 3.02
C VAL A 28 25.05 12.00 4.28
N TYR A 29 26.23 11.60 4.75
CA TYR A 29 26.91 12.23 5.91
C TYR A 29 27.70 13.48 5.53
N ARG A 30 27.88 13.75 4.23
CA ARG A 30 28.59 14.91 3.68
C ARG A 30 27.67 15.91 2.99
N ILE A 31 26.38 15.90 3.30
CA ILE A 31 25.44 16.87 2.77
C ILE A 31 25.80 18.25 3.35
N PRO A 32 26.08 19.27 2.49
CA PRO A 32 26.38 20.61 2.95
C PRO A 32 25.22 21.24 3.72
N ASP A 33 25.50 22.04 4.76
CA ASP A 33 24.48 22.74 5.55
C ASP A 33 23.67 23.77 4.75
N THR A 34 24.15 24.15 3.56
CA THR A 34 23.45 25.03 2.61
C THR A 34 22.28 24.35 1.90
N LYS A 35 22.19 23.01 1.98
CA LYS A 35 21.08 22.28 1.38
C LYS A 35 19.83 22.33 2.27
N PRO A 36 18.61 22.42 1.69
CA PRO A 36 17.39 22.51 2.46
C PRO A 36 17.02 21.20 3.18
N TYR A 37 17.63 20.09 2.81
CA TYR A 37 17.38 18.75 3.35
C TYR A 37 18.58 18.22 4.12
N LYS A 38 18.30 17.37 5.11
CA LYS A 38 19.30 16.68 5.93
C LYS A 38 19.02 15.20 6.01
N PHE A 39 20.10 14.41 6.24
CA PHE A 39 19.97 12.99 6.50
C PHE A 39 19.69 12.73 7.99
N ASN A 40 18.69 11.90 8.27
CA ASN A 40 18.37 11.47 9.63
C ASN A 40 19.24 10.29 10.05
N LYS A 41 20.30 10.58 10.80
CA LYS A 41 21.26 9.57 11.27
C LYS A 41 20.67 8.56 12.26
N ASN A 42 19.54 8.89 12.89
CA ASN A 42 18.87 7.96 13.83
C ASN A 42 18.37 6.69 13.12
N THR A 43 18.06 6.76 11.84
CA THR A 43 17.66 5.58 11.06
C THR A 43 18.79 4.55 11.01
N ASP A 44 20.01 4.99 10.70
CA ASP A 44 21.20 4.12 10.67
C ASP A 44 21.48 3.52 12.06
N LEU A 45 21.33 4.31 13.13
CA LEU A 45 21.51 3.83 14.51
C LEU A 45 20.47 2.78 14.91
N THR A 46 19.22 2.95 14.46
CA THR A 46 18.12 2.01 14.78
C THR A 46 18.21 0.71 13.99
N THR A 47 18.73 0.77 12.76
CA THR A 47 18.82 -0.39 11.87
C THR A 47 20.18 -1.08 11.90
N ASP A 48 21.15 -0.52 12.62
CA ASP A 48 22.57 -0.93 12.61
C ASP A 48 23.13 -1.05 11.17
N TYR A 49 22.69 -0.14 10.28
CA TYR A 49 23.06 -0.13 8.89
C TYR A 49 23.57 1.25 8.44
N ARG A 50 24.83 1.31 8.02
CA ARG A 50 25.46 2.57 7.59
C ARG A 50 25.09 2.93 6.17
N THR A 51 24.27 3.96 6.01
CA THR A 51 23.93 4.55 4.71
C THR A 51 25.06 5.47 4.25
N LYS A 52 25.48 5.34 2.99
CA LYS A 52 26.47 6.21 2.36
C LYS A 52 25.92 6.85 1.09
N SER A 53 25.84 6.13 -0.02
CA SER A 53 25.21 6.65 -1.24
C SER A 53 23.69 6.45 -1.20
N MET A 54 22.96 7.41 -1.76
CA MET A 54 21.49 7.37 -1.78
C MET A 54 20.97 7.98 -3.08
N TYR A 55 20.09 7.23 -3.75
CA TYR A 55 19.30 7.74 -4.86
C TYR A 55 17.83 7.72 -4.47
N THR A 56 17.22 8.89 -4.49
CA THR A 56 15.82 9.09 -4.07
C THR A 56 15.05 9.67 -5.24
N LEU A 57 13.92 9.04 -5.60
CA LEU A 57 13.12 9.50 -6.73
C LEU A 57 11.62 9.47 -6.40
N PRO A 58 10.83 10.42 -6.98
CA PRO A 58 9.41 10.48 -6.77
C PRO A 58 8.70 9.43 -7.63
N LEU A 59 7.79 8.69 -7.00
CA LEU A 59 6.86 7.80 -7.70
C LEU A 59 5.61 8.61 -8.07
N LYS A 60 5.58 9.14 -9.31
CA LYS A 60 4.51 10.02 -9.79
C LYS A 60 3.78 9.42 -10.98
N MET A 61 2.46 9.57 -10.98
CA MET A 61 1.60 9.21 -12.11
C MET A 61 1.81 10.16 -13.29
N ALA A 62 1.34 9.79 -14.48
CA ALA A 62 1.39 10.63 -15.68
C ALA A 62 0.70 12.00 -15.50
N ASN A 63 -0.32 12.08 -14.64
CA ASN A 63 -1.00 13.33 -14.32
C ASN A 63 -0.29 14.17 -13.24
N GLY A 64 0.94 13.81 -12.85
CA GLY A 64 1.74 14.52 -11.87
C GLY A 64 1.38 14.24 -10.40
N LYS A 65 0.38 13.37 -10.13
CA LYS A 65 0.04 12.99 -8.76
C LYS A 65 1.14 12.12 -8.18
N LEU A 66 1.65 12.50 -7.00
CA LEU A 66 2.64 11.72 -6.25
C LEU A 66 1.95 10.53 -5.58
N LEU A 67 2.51 9.34 -5.77
CA LEU A 67 2.11 8.10 -5.07
C LEU A 67 3.02 7.82 -3.87
N GLY A 68 4.27 8.22 -3.95
CA GLY A 68 5.26 7.99 -2.93
C GLY A 68 6.65 8.43 -3.36
N VAL A 69 7.64 8.06 -2.57
CA VAL A 69 9.06 8.29 -2.84
C VAL A 69 9.79 6.97 -2.69
N LEU A 70 10.64 6.63 -3.66
CA LEU A 70 11.52 5.47 -3.60
C LEU A 70 12.91 5.91 -3.21
N GLN A 71 13.48 5.28 -2.19
CA GLN A 71 14.89 5.47 -1.81
C GLN A 71 15.66 4.17 -2.01
N ILE A 72 16.77 4.25 -2.74
CA ILE A 72 17.72 3.16 -2.90
C ILE A 72 19.03 3.63 -2.28
N ILE A 73 19.61 2.78 -1.45
CA ILE A 73 20.79 3.13 -0.67
C ILE A 73 21.93 2.16 -0.96
N ASN A 74 23.18 2.68 -0.90
CA ASN A 74 24.40 1.90 -0.96
C ASN A 74 24.55 1.05 -2.22
N ALA A 75 24.62 1.70 -3.41
CA ALA A 75 25.09 1.02 -4.61
C ALA A 75 26.46 0.34 -4.33
N LYS A 76 26.64 -0.90 -4.81
CA LYS A 76 27.87 -1.66 -4.58
C LYS A 76 28.52 -2.05 -5.90
N ASP A 77 29.83 -2.00 -5.93
CA ASP A 77 30.63 -2.58 -7.02
C ASP A 77 30.72 -4.11 -6.90
N GLU A 78 31.41 -4.75 -7.85
CA GLU A 78 31.65 -6.19 -7.89
C GLU A 78 32.36 -6.75 -6.64
N ASN A 79 33.11 -5.90 -5.96
CA ASN A 79 33.82 -6.23 -4.71
C ASN A 79 32.98 -5.99 -3.44
N GLY A 80 31.73 -5.57 -3.60
CA GLY A 80 30.84 -5.24 -2.47
C GLY A 80 31.10 -3.87 -1.82
N LYS A 81 32.00 -3.06 -2.37
CA LYS A 81 32.29 -1.71 -1.86
C LYS A 81 31.20 -0.75 -2.26
N VAL A 82 30.76 0.08 -1.29
CA VAL A 82 29.75 1.10 -1.56
C VAL A 82 30.31 2.20 -2.45
N ILE A 83 29.64 2.43 -3.58
CA ILE A 83 29.93 3.44 -4.59
C ILE A 83 28.75 4.41 -4.76
N PRO A 84 28.94 5.61 -5.35
CA PRO A 84 27.84 6.46 -5.78
C PRO A 84 27.03 5.80 -6.89
N PHE A 85 25.75 6.18 -7.03
CA PHE A 85 24.96 5.82 -8.21
C PHE A 85 25.46 6.60 -9.41
N ASP A 86 25.75 5.90 -10.51
CA ASP A 86 26.10 6.49 -11.79
C ASP A 86 24.84 6.69 -12.68
N SER A 87 25.03 7.25 -13.85
CA SER A 87 23.93 7.55 -14.78
C SER A 87 23.26 6.28 -15.34
N GLU A 88 23.99 5.19 -15.46
CA GLU A 88 23.42 3.91 -15.91
C GLU A 88 22.50 3.31 -14.83
N ALA A 89 22.96 3.31 -13.58
CA ALA A 89 22.14 2.91 -12.42
C ALA A 89 20.90 3.81 -12.27
N GLU A 90 21.04 5.14 -12.42
CA GLU A 90 19.90 6.06 -12.37
C GLU A 90 18.85 5.74 -13.43
N LEU A 91 19.29 5.45 -14.67
CA LEU A 91 18.38 5.09 -15.77
C LEU A 91 17.64 3.78 -15.47
N LEU A 92 18.37 2.75 -15.04
CA LEU A 92 17.80 1.45 -14.68
C LEU A 92 16.77 1.57 -13.54
N ILE A 93 17.14 2.30 -12.49
CA ILE A 93 16.25 2.55 -11.34
C ILE A 93 15.00 3.31 -11.77
N SER A 94 15.11 4.28 -12.67
CA SER A 94 13.98 5.03 -13.19
C SER A 94 13.00 4.14 -13.96
N HIS A 95 13.49 3.15 -14.72
CA HIS A 95 12.65 2.14 -15.35
C HIS A 95 11.89 1.27 -14.33
N PHE A 96 12.58 0.78 -13.31
CA PHE A 96 11.93 0.04 -12.23
C PHE A 96 10.91 0.89 -11.48
N ALA A 97 11.22 2.14 -11.21
CA ALA A 97 10.30 3.07 -10.57
C ALA A 97 9.03 3.28 -11.41
N SER A 98 9.16 3.38 -12.72
CA SER A 98 8.02 3.47 -13.64
C SER A 98 7.12 2.24 -13.57
N SER A 99 7.71 1.04 -13.53
CA SER A 99 6.98 -0.21 -13.34
C SER A 99 6.29 -0.27 -11.98
N ALA A 100 6.97 0.16 -10.92
CA ALA A 100 6.41 0.24 -9.58
C ALA A 100 5.22 1.23 -9.52
N VAL A 101 5.32 2.38 -10.20
CA VAL A 101 4.21 3.34 -10.32
C VAL A 101 3.00 2.70 -10.97
N GLN A 102 3.17 1.95 -12.07
CA GLN A 102 2.07 1.25 -12.74
C GLN A 102 1.41 0.22 -11.82
N ALA A 103 2.20 -0.60 -11.13
CA ALA A 103 1.69 -1.59 -10.18
C ALA A 103 0.91 -0.93 -9.03
N LEU A 104 1.46 0.12 -8.41
CA LEU A 104 0.81 0.88 -7.36
C LEU A 104 -0.48 1.56 -7.83
N GLN A 105 -0.46 2.13 -9.03
CA GLN A 105 -1.65 2.73 -9.65
C GLN A 105 -2.74 1.70 -9.87
N HIS A 106 -2.39 0.52 -10.38
CA HIS A 106 -3.35 -0.57 -10.58
C HIS A 106 -3.96 -1.03 -9.26
N ALA A 107 -3.15 -1.25 -8.24
CA ALA A 107 -3.63 -1.60 -6.90
C ALA A 107 -4.55 -0.54 -6.30
N TYR A 108 -4.21 0.74 -6.46
CA TYR A 108 -5.02 1.87 -6.00
C TYR A 108 -6.38 1.94 -6.72
N LEU A 109 -6.40 1.77 -8.05
CA LEU A 109 -7.63 1.75 -8.83
C LEU A 109 -8.52 0.58 -8.43
N THR A 110 -7.96 -0.62 -8.32
CA THR A 110 -8.70 -1.82 -7.88
C THR A 110 -9.30 -1.62 -6.49
N SER A 111 -8.53 -1.12 -5.53
CA SER A 111 -9.01 -0.82 -4.17
C SER A 111 -10.16 0.18 -4.18
N ASN A 112 -10.06 1.23 -5.00
CA ASN A 112 -11.14 2.22 -5.12
C ASN A 112 -12.40 1.65 -5.80
N MET A 113 -12.24 0.78 -6.80
CA MET A 113 -13.37 0.07 -7.42
C MET A 113 -14.11 -0.78 -6.38
N VAL A 114 -13.38 -1.59 -5.62
CA VAL A 114 -13.95 -2.40 -4.52
C VAL A 114 -14.73 -1.52 -3.55
N LYS A 115 -14.14 -0.41 -3.07
CA LYS A 115 -14.82 0.52 -2.16
C LYS A 115 -16.09 1.12 -2.75
N ARG A 116 -16.09 1.48 -4.03
CA ARG A 116 -17.26 2.01 -4.73
C ARG A 116 -18.36 0.96 -4.88
N MET A 117 -17.99 -0.27 -5.23
CA MET A 117 -18.97 -1.39 -5.33
C MET A 117 -19.61 -1.67 -3.98
N LEU A 118 -18.85 -1.72 -2.89
CA LEU A 118 -19.37 -1.87 -1.53
C LEU A 118 -20.31 -0.72 -1.16
N LYS A 119 -19.96 0.51 -1.52
CA LYS A 119 -20.82 1.68 -1.28
C LYS A 119 -22.13 1.62 -2.07
N MET A 120 -22.09 1.12 -3.31
CA MET A 120 -23.31 0.89 -4.11
C MET A 120 -24.19 -0.20 -3.49
N ALA A 121 -23.60 -1.28 -2.98
CA ALA A 121 -24.33 -2.34 -2.29
C ALA A 121 -25.00 -1.82 -1.00
N GLU A 122 -24.31 -0.96 -0.24
CA GLU A 122 -24.86 -0.29 0.96
C GLU A 122 -26.10 0.57 0.63
N PHE A 123 -26.11 1.28 -0.50
CA PHE A 123 -27.31 2.03 -0.93
C PHE A 123 -28.51 1.12 -1.24
N ARG A 124 -28.23 -0.11 -1.66
CA ARG A 124 -29.27 -1.09 -1.94
C ARG A 124 -29.89 -1.70 -0.67
N ASP A 125 -29.06 -2.00 0.34
CA ASP A 125 -29.50 -2.49 1.64
C ASP A 125 -28.91 -1.61 2.78
N PRO A 126 -29.63 -0.59 3.23
CA PRO A 126 -29.15 0.30 4.30
C PRO A 126 -28.89 -0.38 5.65
N ARG A 127 -29.33 -1.64 5.83
CA ARG A 127 -29.07 -2.42 7.05
C ARG A 127 -27.62 -2.94 7.08
N GLU A 128 -27.01 -3.13 5.89
CA GLU A 128 -25.63 -3.56 5.71
C GLU A 128 -24.72 -2.36 5.57
N THR A 129 -24.32 -1.79 6.71
CA THR A 129 -23.46 -0.59 6.72
C THR A 129 -21.99 -0.93 6.47
N TYR A 130 -21.23 -0.01 5.89
CA TYR A 130 -19.78 -0.16 5.70
C TYR A 130 -19.03 -0.58 6.98
N PRO A 131 -19.31 -0.04 8.17
CA PRO A 131 -18.73 -0.54 9.42
C PRO A 131 -19.06 -2.00 9.75
N HIS A 132 -20.25 -2.52 9.36
CA HIS A 132 -20.58 -3.93 9.50
C HIS A 132 -19.66 -4.79 8.63
N VAL A 133 -19.55 -4.44 7.36
CA VAL A 133 -18.70 -5.14 6.37
C VAL A 133 -17.23 -5.17 6.81
N GLU A 134 -16.70 -4.06 7.34
CA GLU A 134 -15.33 -4.01 7.87
C GLU A 134 -15.17 -4.92 9.10
N ARG A 135 -16.16 -4.98 10.01
CA ARG A 135 -16.11 -5.89 11.16
C ARG A 135 -16.16 -7.35 10.74
N VAL A 136 -17.06 -7.71 9.80
CA VAL A 136 -17.13 -9.09 9.27
C VAL A 136 -15.78 -9.50 8.67
N SER A 137 -15.19 -8.62 7.87
CA SER A 137 -13.86 -8.87 7.29
C SER A 137 -12.78 -9.03 8.37
N ALA A 138 -12.76 -8.17 9.39
CA ALA A 138 -11.79 -8.25 10.48
C ALA A 138 -11.92 -9.54 11.29
N PHE A 139 -13.13 -9.91 11.69
CA PHE A 139 -13.37 -11.17 12.41
C PHE A 139 -13.02 -12.40 11.57
N SER A 140 -13.34 -12.39 10.27
CA SER A 140 -12.96 -13.49 9.37
C SER A 140 -11.45 -13.69 9.32
N LEU A 141 -10.68 -12.61 9.32
CA LEU A 141 -9.21 -12.66 9.33
C LEU A 141 -8.68 -13.22 10.66
N GLU A 142 -9.19 -12.76 11.80
CA GLU A 142 -8.78 -13.26 13.12
C GLU A 142 -9.06 -14.76 13.26
N ILE A 143 -10.25 -15.21 12.81
CA ILE A 143 -10.61 -16.63 12.81
C ILE A 143 -9.67 -17.43 11.90
N TYR A 144 -9.39 -16.92 10.71
CA TYR A 144 -8.48 -17.58 9.77
C TYR A 144 -7.06 -17.65 10.31
N ASP A 145 -6.52 -16.55 10.86
CA ASP A 145 -5.17 -16.49 11.41
C ASP A 145 -5.02 -17.54 12.54
N ARG A 146 -6.02 -17.66 13.41
CA ARG A 146 -6.03 -18.66 14.47
C ARG A 146 -6.16 -20.08 13.94
N TRP A 147 -7.01 -20.30 12.94
CA TRP A 147 -7.15 -21.58 12.29
C TRP A 147 -5.84 -21.99 11.59
N ALA A 148 -5.23 -21.09 10.83
CA ALA A 148 -3.97 -21.34 10.12
C ALA A 148 -2.83 -21.69 11.10
N PHE A 149 -2.72 -20.98 12.22
CA PHE A 149 -1.79 -21.30 13.29
C PHE A 149 -2.00 -22.71 13.84
N ASN A 150 -3.24 -23.09 14.14
CA ASN A 150 -3.56 -24.41 14.69
C ASN A 150 -3.30 -25.56 13.70
N HIS A 151 -3.30 -25.28 12.40
CA HIS A 151 -3.08 -26.26 11.32
C HIS A 151 -1.68 -26.20 10.72
N ASN A 152 -0.78 -25.38 11.31
CA ASN A 152 0.61 -25.20 10.85
C ASN A 152 0.71 -24.81 9.36
N ILE A 153 -0.20 -23.93 8.89
CA ILE A 153 -0.16 -23.44 7.52
C ILE A 153 1.10 -22.58 7.34
N PRO A 154 1.90 -22.79 6.28
CA PRO A 154 3.07 -21.98 6.00
C PRO A 154 2.73 -20.49 5.82
N GLU A 155 3.59 -19.60 6.33
CA GLU A 155 3.35 -18.15 6.27
C GLU A 155 3.17 -17.63 4.83
N SER A 156 3.90 -18.22 3.87
CA SER A 156 3.79 -17.90 2.44
C SER A 156 2.40 -18.19 1.86
N GLU A 157 1.74 -19.25 2.28
CA GLU A 157 0.39 -19.60 1.86
C GLU A 157 -0.65 -18.76 2.63
N MET A 158 -0.40 -18.54 3.92
CA MET A 158 -1.29 -17.78 4.80
C MET A 158 -1.58 -16.37 4.25
N HIS A 159 -0.55 -15.67 3.76
CA HIS A 159 -0.72 -14.32 3.22
C HIS A 159 -1.65 -14.27 2.00
N ILE A 160 -1.52 -15.21 1.07
CA ILE A 160 -2.34 -15.27 -0.15
C ILE A 160 -3.83 -15.47 0.19
N TYR A 161 -4.12 -16.45 1.04
CA TYR A 161 -5.49 -16.73 1.46
C TYR A 161 -6.08 -15.61 2.31
N ARG A 162 -5.28 -15.01 3.18
CA ARG A 162 -5.69 -13.89 4.02
C ARG A 162 -6.13 -12.68 3.21
N ASP A 163 -5.39 -12.31 2.16
CA ASP A 163 -5.74 -11.20 1.28
C ASP A 163 -7.01 -11.50 0.48
N THR A 164 -7.15 -12.73 -0.02
CA THR A 164 -8.36 -13.18 -0.72
C THR A 164 -9.57 -13.18 0.20
N LEU A 165 -9.45 -13.73 1.41
CA LEU A 165 -10.52 -13.78 2.40
C LEU A 165 -10.97 -12.38 2.82
N LYS A 166 -10.03 -11.44 2.98
CA LYS A 166 -10.32 -10.04 3.29
C LYS A 166 -11.27 -9.39 2.28
N ILE A 167 -11.03 -9.66 1.00
CA ILE A 167 -11.86 -9.14 -0.08
C ILE A 167 -13.20 -9.89 -0.13
N ALA A 168 -13.17 -11.23 -0.11
CA ALA A 168 -14.36 -12.07 -0.17
C ALA A 168 -15.35 -11.76 0.98
N ALA A 169 -14.84 -11.62 2.20
CA ALA A 169 -15.66 -11.27 3.35
C ALA A 169 -16.35 -9.91 3.20
N LYS A 170 -15.72 -8.94 2.53
CA LYS A 170 -16.35 -7.65 2.24
C LYS A 170 -17.47 -7.76 1.22
N PHE A 171 -17.44 -8.75 0.34
CA PHE A 171 -18.43 -8.98 -0.71
C PHE A 171 -19.45 -10.05 -0.36
N HIS A 172 -19.49 -10.55 0.88
CA HIS A 172 -20.36 -11.66 1.26
C HIS A 172 -21.85 -11.44 0.90
N ASP A 173 -22.30 -10.20 0.91
CA ASP A 173 -23.69 -9.80 0.64
C ASP A 173 -23.87 -9.05 -0.69
N VAL A 174 -22.85 -8.97 -1.54
CA VAL A 174 -22.94 -8.22 -2.81
C VAL A 174 -24.06 -8.73 -3.71
N GLY A 175 -24.44 -10.01 -3.61
CA GLY A 175 -25.55 -10.62 -4.35
C GLY A 175 -26.92 -9.99 -4.08
N LYS A 176 -27.10 -9.30 -2.94
CA LYS A 176 -28.32 -8.55 -2.62
C LYS A 176 -28.68 -7.49 -3.67
N VAL A 177 -27.70 -7.01 -4.44
CA VAL A 177 -27.93 -6.08 -5.56
C VAL A 177 -28.89 -6.65 -6.59
N GLY A 178 -28.90 -7.97 -6.80
CA GLY A 178 -29.82 -8.68 -7.72
C GLY A 178 -31.18 -8.99 -7.14
N ILE A 179 -31.42 -8.79 -5.84
CA ILE A 179 -32.67 -9.11 -5.18
C ILE A 179 -33.66 -7.94 -5.34
N SER A 180 -34.94 -8.26 -5.59
CA SER A 180 -35.98 -7.24 -5.71
C SER A 180 -36.20 -6.47 -4.40
N ASP A 181 -36.56 -5.19 -4.50
CA ASP A 181 -36.82 -4.34 -3.33
C ASP A 181 -37.98 -4.85 -2.46
N VAL A 182 -38.96 -5.50 -3.09
CA VAL A 182 -40.11 -6.09 -2.41
C VAL A 182 -39.65 -7.17 -1.42
N ILE A 183 -38.71 -8.00 -1.83
CA ILE A 183 -38.12 -9.05 -1.00
C ILE A 183 -37.13 -8.47 0.01
N LEU A 184 -36.23 -7.64 -0.45
CA LEU A 184 -35.14 -7.10 0.38
C LEU A 184 -35.66 -6.26 1.55
N LYS A 185 -36.73 -5.48 1.33
CA LYS A 185 -37.34 -4.59 2.33
C LYS A 185 -38.47 -5.25 3.11
N LYS A 186 -38.80 -6.51 2.80
CA LYS A 186 -39.90 -7.22 3.45
C LYS A 186 -39.58 -7.49 4.92
N THR A 187 -40.42 -7.00 5.80
CA THR A 187 -40.29 -7.18 7.24
C THR A 187 -41.32 -8.13 7.78
N PHE A 188 -42.53 -8.11 7.20
CA PHE A 188 -43.68 -8.96 7.56
C PHE A 188 -44.70 -8.95 6.43
N PRO A 189 -45.45 -10.07 6.12
CA PRO A 189 -45.27 -11.42 6.61
C PRO A 189 -43.96 -12.10 6.14
N ARG A 190 -43.65 -13.31 6.68
CA ARG A 190 -42.46 -14.10 6.27
C ARG A 190 -42.49 -14.39 4.77
N PHE A 191 -41.33 -14.71 4.21
CA PHE A 191 -41.20 -15.09 2.81
C PHE A 191 -42.10 -16.29 2.48
N THR A 192 -42.74 -16.24 1.32
CA THR A 192 -43.41 -17.39 0.72
C THR A 192 -42.39 -18.39 0.20
N GLU A 193 -42.84 -19.61 -0.19
CA GLU A 193 -41.95 -20.61 -0.77
C GLU A 193 -41.33 -20.13 -2.11
N GLU A 194 -42.10 -19.33 -2.89
CA GLU A 194 -41.65 -18.75 -4.16
C GLU A 194 -40.65 -17.61 -3.99
N GLU A 195 -40.59 -16.97 -2.82
CA GLU A 195 -39.69 -15.86 -2.49
C GLU A 195 -38.38 -16.34 -1.83
N ARG A 196 -38.29 -17.64 -1.51
CA ARG A 196 -37.09 -18.27 -0.93
C ARG A 196 -36.15 -18.82 -1.98
#